data_480247593e46d9daac8af5f13d1d5ee8
#
_entry.id   480247593e46d9daac8af5f13d1d5ee8
#
_cell.length_a   1.000
_cell.length_b   1.000
_cell.length_c   1.000
_cell.angle_alpha   90.00
_cell.angle_beta   90.00
_cell.angle_gamma   90.00
#
_symmetry.space_group_name_H-M   'P 1'
#
loop_
_entity.id
_entity.type
_entity.pdbx_description
1 polymer ?
#
loop_
_entity_poly.entity_id
_entity_poly.type
_entity_poly.pdbx_seq_one_letter_code
_entity_poly.pdbx_strand_id
1 'polypeptide(L)'
;MCIRDRYGRSKQIRYVSGQAVIPIGYIQAKAPLYKRREVNQYTEQGRRSIHKNLESVNMSILHYLMRNPVQFASVELNNNRLALYCAQHGCCAVTKQPLEIGDIHCHHKLPREKGGNDQYGNLVLVTETVHILIHATDSEVIARLVQTLRLNVRQRAKLNTLRKTAGLFSI
;
A
#
# COMPACT_ATOMS: atom_id res chain seq x y z
N MET A 1 -23.63 -6.49 -4.06
CA MET A 1 -24.65 -7.07 -3.15
C MET A 1 -25.71 -6.01 -2.89
N CYS A 2 -26.94 -6.23 -3.37
CA CYS A 2 -28.03 -5.26 -3.29
C CYS A 2 -28.65 -5.27 -1.87
N ILE A 3 -29.18 -4.12 -1.45
CA ILE A 3 -29.94 -3.98 -0.18
C ILE A 3 -31.10 -5.00 -0.12
N ARG A 4 -31.75 -5.27 -1.24
CA ARG A 4 -32.79 -6.30 -1.37
C ARG A 4 -32.32 -7.70 -1.02
N ASP A 5 -31.10 -8.06 -1.43
CA ASP A 5 -30.56 -9.42 -1.23
C ASP A 5 -30.29 -9.70 0.25
N ARG A 6 -29.90 -8.66 0.99
CA ARG A 6 -29.52 -8.78 2.40
C ARG A 6 -30.69 -8.66 3.36
N TYR A 7 -31.66 -7.83 3.03
CA TYR A 7 -32.74 -7.46 3.95
C TYR A 7 -34.16 -7.72 3.41
N GLY A 8 -34.31 -8.40 2.26
CA GLY A 8 -35.59 -8.60 1.57
C GLY A 8 -36.67 -9.32 2.38
N ARG A 9 -36.28 -10.03 3.44
CA ARG A 9 -37.20 -10.69 4.35
C ARG A 9 -37.60 -9.85 5.57
N SER A 10 -37.11 -8.64 5.70
CA SER A 10 -37.38 -7.79 6.86
C SER A 10 -38.69 -7.08 6.73
N LYS A 11 -39.57 -7.21 7.76
CA LYS A 11 -40.82 -6.49 7.87
C LYS A 11 -40.67 -4.98 8.10
N GLN A 12 -39.46 -4.49 8.34
CA GLN A 12 -39.16 -3.08 8.67
C GLN A 12 -38.67 -2.27 7.49
N ILE A 13 -38.37 -2.90 6.36
CA ILE A 13 -38.03 -2.17 5.15
C ILE A 13 -39.22 -1.39 4.65
N ARG A 14 -39.04 -0.14 4.32
CA ARG A 14 -40.03 0.73 3.67
C ARG A 14 -39.52 1.08 2.27
N TYR A 15 -40.46 1.39 1.41
CA TYR A 15 -40.18 1.80 0.04
C TYR A 15 -40.71 3.21 -0.18
N VAL A 16 -39.90 4.09 -0.71
CA VAL A 16 -40.26 5.44 -1.15
C VAL A 16 -39.94 5.54 -2.62
N SER A 17 -40.91 5.81 -3.46
CA SER A 17 -40.74 5.89 -4.93
C SER A 17 -40.00 4.66 -5.52
N GLY A 18 -40.28 3.46 -5.03
CA GLY A 18 -39.63 2.23 -5.49
C GLY A 18 -38.21 2.00 -4.93
N GLN A 19 -37.68 2.92 -4.18
CA GLN A 19 -36.36 2.81 -3.51
C GLN A 19 -36.51 2.23 -2.10
N ALA A 20 -35.70 1.21 -1.76
CA ALA A 20 -35.76 0.60 -0.43
C ALA A 20 -35.04 1.53 0.59
N VAL A 21 -35.78 1.89 1.64
CA VAL A 21 -35.26 2.66 2.78
C VAL A 21 -35.07 1.71 3.96
N ILE A 22 -33.85 1.64 4.47
CA ILE A 22 -33.48 0.78 5.60
C ILE A 22 -33.57 1.58 6.89
N PRO A 23 -34.20 1.04 7.95
CA PRO A 23 -34.16 1.64 9.27
C PRO A 23 -32.72 1.74 9.80
N ILE A 24 -32.41 2.82 10.50
CA ILE A 24 -31.08 3.09 11.08
C ILE A 24 -30.60 1.92 11.97
N GLY A 25 -31.49 1.22 12.66
CA GLY A 25 -31.17 0.05 13.48
C GLY A 25 -30.58 -1.15 12.72
N TYR A 26 -30.65 -1.17 11.38
CA TYR A 26 -30.01 -2.19 10.55
C TYR A 26 -28.60 -1.78 10.08
N ILE A 27 -28.20 -0.55 10.30
CA ILE A 27 -26.82 -0.16 10.11
C ILE A 27 -26.00 -0.88 11.18
N GLN A 28 -25.42 -2.01 10.84
CA GLN A 28 -24.39 -2.61 11.67
C GLN A 28 -23.23 -1.61 11.72
N ALA A 29 -23.16 -0.87 12.82
CA ALA A 29 -21.92 -0.26 13.20
C ALA A 29 -20.92 -1.41 13.42
N LYS A 30 -20.15 -1.77 12.39
CA LYS A 30 -18.92 -2.50 12.63
C LYS A 30 -18.11 -1.59 13.53
N ALA A 31 -17.77 -2.07 14.72
CA ALA A 31 -16.73 -1.41 15.50
C ALA A 31 -15.62 -1.06 14.53
N PRO A 32 -15.20 0.21 14.46
CA PRO A 32 -14.09 0.56 13.59
C PRO A 32 -12.98 -0.43 13.89
N LEU A 33 -12.35 -0.97 12.86
CA LEU A 33 -11.22 -1.91 12.95
C LEU A 33 -10.13 -1.20 13.74
N TYR A 34 -10.28 -1.15 15.12
CA TYR A 34 -9.32 -0.66 15.90
C TYR A 34 -9.44 0.58 16.57
N LYS A 35 -9.72 0.65 17.69
CA LYS A 35 -8.96 1.48 18.60
C LYS A 35 -8.84 0.73 19.90
N ARG A 36 -7.65 0.27 20.21
CA ARG A 36 -7.32 0.03 21.61
C ARG A 36 -7.73 1.30 22.33
N ARG A 37 -8.53 1.18 23.40
CA ARG A 37 -9.04 2.32 24.19
C ARG A 37 -7.94 3.30 24.58
N GLU A 38 -6.72 2.78 24.69
CA GLU A 38 -5.49 3.50 25.05
C GLU A 38 -4.95 4.40 23.92
N VAL A 39 -5.28 4.10 22.66
CA VAL A 39 -4.82 4.89 21.51
C VAL A 39 -5.89 5.91 21.13
N ASN A 40 -5.82 7.10 21.70
CA ASN A 40 -6.75 8.18 21.46
C ASN A 40 -6.04 9.54 21.48
N GLN A 41 -6.65 10.55 20.86
CA GLN A 41 -6.09 11.91 20.78
C GLN A 41 -6.29 12.73 22.07
N TYR A 42 -7.09 12.24 23.02
CA TYR A 42 -7.51 13.01 24.18
C TYR A 42 -6.59 12.83 25.39
N THR A 43 -5.83 11.78 25.46
CA THR A 43 -4.86 11.50 26.53
C THR A 43 -3.43 11.65 26.01
N GLU A 44 -2.50 12.07 26.87
CA GLU A 44 -1.08 12.18 26.51
C GLU A 44 -0.50 10.83 26.08
N GLN A 45 -0.85 9.75 26.80
CA GLN A 45 -0.44 8.39 26.49
C GLN A 45 -1.02 7.92 25.15
N GLY A 46 -2.27 8.27 24.85
CA GLY A 46 -2.90 7.98 23.58
C GLY A 46 -2.22 8.72 22.42
N ARG A 47 -1.91 10.00 22.58
CA ARG A 47 -1.15 10.78 21.60
C ARG A 47 0.24 10.18 21.36
N ARG A 48 0.98 9.85 22.43
CA ARG A 48 2.28 9.18 22.32
C ARG A 48 2.18 7.86 21.55
N SER A 49 1.13 7.06 21.79
CA SER A 49 0.92 5.78 21.09
C SER A 49 0.60 5.98 19.60
N ILE A 50 -0.14 7.05 19.26
CA ILE A 50 -0.36 7.46 17.86
C ILE A 50 0.96 7.86 17.22
N HIS A 51 1.73 8.72 17.89
CA HIS A 51 3.02 9.20 17.37
C HIS A 51 4.08 8.11 17.28
N LYS A 52 4.11 7.16 18.22
CA LYS A 52 5.06 6.03 18.19
C LYS A 52 4.97 5.22 16.89
N ASN A 53 3.80 5.09 16.32
CA ASN A 53 3.63 4.42 15.02
C ASN A 53 4.06 5.30 13.85
N LEU A 54 4.14 6.62 14.03
CA LEU A 54 4.60 7.59 13.04
C LEU A 54 6.10 7.94 13.19
N GLU A 55 6.70 7.67 14.34
CA GLU A 55 8.13 7.94 14.59
C GLU A 55 9.06 7.21 13.63
N SER A 56 8.61 6.09 13.08
CA SER A 56 9.35 5.34 12.06
C SER A 56 9.21 5.89 10.64
N VAL A 57 8.39 6.93 10.43
CA VAL A 57 8.11 7.51 9.13
C VAL A 57 8.68 8.92 9.07
N ASN A 58 9.53 9.21 8.07
CA ASN A 58 10.02 10.56 7.86
C ASN A 58 8.88 11.46 7.34
N MET A 59 8.39 12.34 8.22
CA MET A 59 7.27 13.24 7.91
C MET A 59 7.58 14.22 6.78
N SER A 60 8.85 14.64 6.63
CA SER A 60 9.25 15.52 5.52
C SER A 60 9.08 14.84 4.17
N ILE A 61 9.46 13.57 4.07
CA ILE A 61 9.26 12.77 2.85
C ILE A 61 7.77 12.52 2.62
N LEU A 62 7.00 12.20 3.66
CA LEU A 62 5.56 12.01 3.51
C LEU A 62 4.87 13.29 2.98
N HIS A 63 5.21 14.45 3.54
CA HIS A 63 4.70 15.74 3.06
C HIS A 63 5.16 16.04 1.62
N TYR A 64 6.40 15.68 1.28
CA TYR A 64 6.88 15.80 -0.10
C TYR A 64 6.05 14.95 -1.06
N LEU A 65 5.78 13.70 -0.73
CA LEU A 65 4.96 12.80 -1.54
C LEU A 65 3.52 13.32 -1.73
N MET A 66 2.94 13.92 -0.68
CA MET A 66 1.61 14.53 -0.72
C MET A 66 1.55 15.73 -1.67
N ARG A 67 2.59 16.58 -1.65
CA ARG A 67 2.67 17.80 -2.48
C ARG A 67 3.11 17.53 -3.92
N ASN A 68 3.75 16.39 -4.16
CA ASN A 68 4.29 16.00 -5.46
C ASN A 68 3.65 14.68 -5.92
N PRO A 69 2.38 14.69 -6.34
CA PRO A 69 1.75 13.53 -6.93
C PRO A 69 2.45 13.18 -8.24
N VAL A 70 2.47 11.90 -8.59
CA VAL A 70 2.96 11.45 -9.88
C VAL A 70 2.03 11.98 -10.96
N GLN A 71 2.57 12.78 -11.88
CA GLN A 71 1.81 13.37 -12.97
C GLN A 71 1.26 12.27 -13.88
N PHE A 72 0.05 12.48 -14.41
CA PHE A 72 -0.66 11.54 -15.29
C PHE A 72 -0.96 10.16 -14.67
N ALA A 73 -0.67 9.96 -13.38
CA ALA A 73 -1.08 8.76 -12.67
C ALA A 73 -2.51 8.91 -12.09
N SER A 74 -3.16 7.77 -11.83
CA SER A 74 -4.48 7.77 -11.21
C SER A 74 -4.44 8.35 -9.79
N VAL A 75 -5.58 8.87 -9.33
CA VAL A 75 -5.74 9.30 -7.92
C VAL A 75 -5.52 8.11 -6.98
N GLU A 76 -5.96 6.91 -7.38
CA GLU A 76 -5.79 5.68 -6.61
C GLU A 76 -4.30 5.36 -6.41
N LEU A 77 -3.47 5.44 -7.47
CA LEU A 77 -2.02 5.21 -7.35
C LEU A 77 -1.38 6.21 -6.38
N ASN A 78 -1.70 7.49 -6.50
CA ASN A 78 -1.13 8.52 -5.64
C ASN A 78 -1.52 8.33 -4.16
N ASN A 79 -2.78 7.97 -3.88
CA ASN A 79 -3.24 7.68 -2.53
C ASN A 79 -2.58 6.41 -1.98
N ASN A 80 -2.49 5.35 -2.79
CA ASN A 80 -1.86 4.09 -2.39
C ASN A 80 -0.35 4.24 -2.17
N ARG A 81 0.32 5.13 -2.90
CA ARG A 81 1.73 5.48 -2.70
C ARG A 81 1.99 6.05 -1.29
N LEU A 82 1.11 6.93 -0.80
CA LEU A 82 1.17 7.47 0.56
C LEU A 82 0.92 6.37 1.60
N ALA A 83 -0.14 5.59 1.40
CA ALA A 83 -0.50 4.50 2.30
C ALA A 83 0.62 3.44 2.39
N LEU A 84 1.26 3.10 1.27
CA LEU A 84 2.40 2.18 1.22
C LEU A 84 3.64 2.75 1.93
N TYR A 85 3.93 4.05 1.77
CA TYR A 85 5.04 4.68 2.47
C TYR A 85 4.89 4.55 3.99
N CYS A 86 3.71 4.82 4.51
CA CYS A 86 3.40 4.64 5.92
C CYS A 86 3.46 3.16 6.34
N ALA A 87 2.84 2.25 5.57
CA ALA A 87 2.79 0.82 5.89
C ALA A 87 4.17 0.13 5.81
N GLN A 88 5.07 0.64 4.96
CA GLN A 88 6.44 0.16 4.84
C GLN A 88 7.40 0.87 5.79
N HIS A 89 6.89 1.76 6.68
CA HIS A 89 7.69 2.56 7.62
C HIS A 89 8.78 3.38 6.93
N GLY A 90 8.47 3.97 5.76
CA GLY A 90 9.41 4.76 5.00
C GLY A 90 10.56 3.97 4.39
N CYS A 91 10.48 2.63 4.33
CA CYS A 91 11.58 1.77 3.88
C CYS A 91 11.24 1.02 2.59
N CYS A 92 12.27 0.72 1.81
CA CYS A 92 12.18 -0.15 0.65
C CYS A 92 11.64 -1.53 1.04
N ALA A 93 10.70 -2.05 0.26
CA ALA A 93 10.08 -3.34 0.54
C ALA A 93 11.06 -4.51 0.54
N VAL A 94 12.11 -4.44 -0.28
CA VAL A 94 13.11 -5.50 -0.46
C VAL A 94 14.29 -5.33 0.50
N THR A 95 15.03 -4.22 0.37
CA THR A 95 16.27 -3.98 1.13
C THR A 95 16.04 -3.56 2.56
N LYS A 96 14.86 -3.04 2.88
CA LYS A 96 14.56 -2.41 4.18
C LYS A 96 15.36 -1.15 4.49
N GLN A 97 16.09 -0.63 3.52
CA GLN A 97 16.75 0.68 3.64
C GLN A 97 15.71 1.80 3.58
N PRO A 98 15.96 2.92 4.25
CA PRO A 98 15.11 4.11 4.14
C PRO A 98 14.97 4.55 2.69
N LEU A 99 13.77 4.98 2.34
CA LEU A 99 13.47 5.58 1.03
C LEU A 99 13.72 7.08 1.10
N GLU A 100 14.47 7.62 0.15
CA GLU A 100 14.81 9.03 0.08
C GLU A 100 14.07 9.71 -1.07
N ILE A 101 13.95 11.06 -0.99
CA ILE A 101 13.37 11.86 -2.08
C ILE A 101 14.20 11.67 -3.35
N GLY A 102 13.52 11.31 -4.44
CA GLY A 102 14.17 11.02 -5.73
C GLY A 102 14.47 9.53 -5.96
N ASP A 103 14.47 8.70 -4.90
CA ASP A 103 14.75 7.26 -5.00
C ASP A 103 13.49 6.39 -4.73
N ILE A 104 12.31 7.00 -4.64
CA ILE A 104 11.05 6.30 -4.32
C ILE A 104 10.34 5.88 -5.60
N HIS A 105 10.37 4.59 -5.91
CA HIS A 105 9.65 4.01 -7.03
C HIS A 105 8.44 3.20 -6.56
N CYS A 106 7.26 3.51 -7.11
CA CYS A 106 6.04 2.73 -6.91
C CYS A 106 5.95 1.67 -8.00
N HIS A 107 6.31 0.44 -7.66
CA HIS A 107 6.35 -0.68 -8.58
C HIS A 107 5.03 -1.45 -8.59
N HIS A 108 4.50 -1.75 -9.79
CA HIS A 108 3.38 -2.67 -9.99
C HIS A 108 3.89 -4.11 -9.97
N LYS A 109 3.47 -4.91 -8.99
CA LYS A 109 3.85 -6.33 -8.89
C LYS A 109 3.45 -7.09 -10.14
N LEU A 110 2.19 -6.94 -10.57
CA LEU A 110 1.72 -7.35 -11.89
C LEU A 110 1.76 -6.10 -12.78
N PRO A 111 2.55 -6.10 -13.87
CA PRO A 111 2.65 -4.96 -14.78
C PRO A 111 1.30 -4.60 -15.40
N ARG A 112 1.09 -3.32 -15.70
CA ARG A 112 -0.14 -2.83 -16.35
C ARG A 112 -0.40 -3.51 -17.70
N GLU A 113 0.65 -3.77 -18.47
CA GLU A 113 0.60 -4.50 -19.75
C GLU A 113 0.05 -5.92 -19.61
N LYS A 114 0.16 -6.51 -18.41
CA LYS A 114 -0.35 -7.84 -18.06
C LYS A 114 -1.66 -7.79 -17.29
N GLY A 115 -2.37 -6.64 -17.31
CA GLY A 115 -3.64 -6.46 -16.62
C GLY A 115 -3.51 -6.02 -15.15
N GLY A 116 -2.33 -5.59 -14.73
CA GLY A 116 -2.13 -5.02 -13.39
C GLY A 116 -2.86 -3.68 -13.24
N ASN A 117 -3.38 -3.42 -12.05
CA ASN A 117 -4.10 -2.21 -11.69
C ASN A 117 -3.38 -1.43 -10.59
N ASP A 118 -3.91 -0.25 -10.25
CA ASP A 118 -3.37 0.64 -9.24
C ASP A 118 -3.82 0.30 -7.81
N GLN A 119 -4.48 -0.84 -7.59
CA GLN A 119 -4.92 -1.27 -6.27
C GLN A 119 -3.73 -1.47 -5.32
N TYR A 120 -3.94 -1.13 -4.05
CA TYR A 120 -2.95 -1.23 -2.99
C TYR A 120 -2.20 -2.58 -2.95
N GLY A 121 -2.93 -3.68 -3.15
CA GLY A 121 -2.37 -5.03 -3.15
C GLY A 121 -1.38 -5.31 -4.28
N ASN A 122 -1.53 -4.61 -5.41
CA ASN A 122 -0.66 -4.74 -6.58
C ASN A 122 0.56 -3.82 -6.56
N LEU A 123 0.61 -2.86 -5.64
CA LEU A 123 1.68 -1.88 -5.56
C LEU A 123 2.69 -2.20 -4.45
N VAL A 124 3.91 -1.71 -4.61
CA VAL A 124 4.97 -1.78 -3.61
C VAL A 124 5.98 -0.65 -3.81
N LEU A 125 6.48 -0.05 -2.73
CA LEU A 125 7.55 0.95 -2.81
C LEU A 125 8.92 0.29 -2.70
N VAL A 126 9.78 0.64 -3.63
CA VAL A 126 11.16 0.17 -3.70
C VAL A 126 12.10 1.31 -4.06
N THR A 127 13.39 1.15 -3.83
CA THR A 127 14.42 2.06 -4.34
C THR A 127 14.56 1.92 -5.85
N GLU A 128 15.08 2.96 -6.52
CA GLU A 128 15.36 2.93 -7.95
C GLU A 128 16.22 1.73 -8.34
N THR A 129 17.30 1.49 -7.60
CA THR A 129 18.23 0.37 -7.85
C THR A 129 17.50 -0.99 -7.79
N VAL A 130 16.61 -1.18 -6.81
CA VAL A 130 15.80 -2.40 -6.71
C VAL A 130 14.79 -2.47 -7.84
N HIS A 131 14.17 -1.34 -8.23
CA HIS A 131 13.24 -1.28 -9.36
C HIS A 131 13.92 -1.68 -10.67
N ILE A 132 15.11 -1.15 -10.94
CA ILE A 132 15.93 -1.55 -12.09
C ILE A 132 16.22 -3.07 -12.05
N LEU A 133 16.63 -3.59 -10.88
CA LEU A 133 16.97 -5.01 -10.73
C LEU A 133 15.73 -5.93 -10.90
N ILE A 134 14.54 -5.48 -10.54
CA ILE A 134 13.31 -6.22 -10.80
C ILE A 134 13.10 -6.42 -12.31
N HIS A 135 13.40 -5.42 -13.12
CA HIS A 135 13.16 -5.44 -14.57
C HIS A 135 14.39 -5.83 -15.41
N ALA A 136 15.57 -5.90 -14.81
CA ALA A 136 16.80 -6.22 -15.54
C ALA A 136 16.75 -7.64 -16.15
N THR A 137 17.15 -7.72 -17.41
CA THR A 137 17.31 -8.98 -18.18
C THR A 137 18.77 -9.27 -18.50
N ASP A 138 19.60 -8.24 -18.54
CA ASP A 138 21.03 -8.34 -18.79
C ASP A 138 21.77 -8.93 -17.58
N SER A 139 22.57 -9.98 -17.83
CA SER A 139 23.28 -10.71 -16.79
C SER A 139 24.38 -9.89 -16.11
N GLU A 140 25.06 -9.00 -16.84
CA GLU A 140 26.11 -8.16 -16.29
C GLU A 140 25.52 -7.08 -15.36
N VAL A 141 24.41 -6.46 -15.79
CA VAL A 141 23.67 -5.50 -14.97
C VAL A 141 23.17 -6.17 -13.70
N ILE A 142 22.58 -7.37 -13.82
CA ILE A 142 22.08 -8.14 -12.67
C ILE A 142 23.24 -8.45 -11.70
N ALA A 143 24.35 -8.99 -12.18
CA ALA A 143 25.51 -9.35 -11.35
C ALA A 143 26.05 -8.12 -10.59
N ARG A 144 26.22 -7.00 -11.27
CA ARG A 144 26.68 -5.74 -10.68
C ARG A 144 25.74 -5.24 -9.58
N LEU A 145 24.41 -5.22 -9.85
CA LEU A 145 23.44 -4.72 -8.90
C LEU A 145 23.27 -5.66 -7.69
N VAL A 146 23.31 -6.97 -7.89
CA VAL A 146 23.29 -7.97 -6.80
C VAL A 146 24.52 -7.81 -5.89
N GLN A 147 25.70 -7.58 -6.46
CA GLN A 147 26.91 -7.34 -5.71
C GLN A 147 26.83 -6.01 -4.91
N THR A 148 26.28 -4.96 -5.52
CA THR A 148 26.11 -3.64 -4.88
C THR A 148 25.11 -3.72 -3.71
N LEU A 149 23.98 -4.36 -3.90
CA LEU A 149 22.90 -4.42 -2.91
C LEU A 149 23.18 -5.40 -1.77
N ARG A 150 24.08 -6.37 -1.93
CA ARG A 150 24.44 -7.40 -0.93
C ARG A 150 23.23 -8.00 -0.22
N LEU A 151 22.21 -8.39 -1.00
CA LEU A 151 20.95 -8.87 -0.48
C LEU A 151 21.12 -10.16 0.33
N ASN A 152 20.50 -10.22 1.50
CA ASN A 152 20.41 -11.46 2.27
C ASN A 152 19.38 -12.43 1.62
N VAL A 153 19.33 -13.67 2.12
CA VAL A 153 18.48 -14.74 1.57
C VAL A 153 17.00 -14.33 1.51
N ARG A 154 16.48 -13.69 2.57
CA ARG A 154 15.07 -13.25 2.64
C ARG A 154 14.78 -12.12 1.64
N GLN A 155 15.69 -11.17 1.53
CA GLN A 155 15.58 -10.05 0.59
C GLN A 155 15.63 -10.53 -0.86
N ARG A 156 16.54 -11.47 -1.17
CA ARG A 156 16.64 -12.11 -2.49
C ARG A 156 15.37 -12.91 -2.83
N ALA A 157 14.83 -13.67 -1.88
CA ALA A 157 13.57 -14.39 -2.07
C ALA A 157 12.42 -13.42 -2.40
N LYS A 158 12.34 -12.30 -1.70
CA LYS A 158 11.32 -11.27 -1.96
C LYS A 158 11.49 -10.60 -3.33
N LEU A 159 12.73 -10.27 -3.70
CA LEU A 159 13.06 -9.76 -5.03
C LEU A 159 12.63 -10.74 -6.13
N ASN A 160 12.96 -12.02 -5.96
CA ASN A 160 12.60 -13.08 -6.92
C ASN A 160 11.09 -13.26 -7.03
N THR A 161 10.33 -13.07 -5.95
CA THR A 161 8.86 -13.06 -6.01
C THR A 161 8.37 -11.93 -6.91
N LEU A 162 8.92 -10.72 -6.77
CA LEU A 162 8.55 -9.56 -7.62
C LEU A 162 8.95 -9.80 -9.08
N ARG A 163 10.15 -10.33 -9.35
CA ARG A 163 10.60 -10.68 -10.71
C ARG A 163 9.67 -11.71 -11.36
N LYS A 164 9.31 -12.77 -10.64
CA LYS A 164 8.37 -13.80 -11.15
C LYS A 164 7.00 -13.20 -11.49
N THR A 165 6.47 -12.33 -10.61
CA THR A 165 5.19 -11.67 -10.87
C THR A 165 5.26 -10.75 -12.08
N ALA A 166 6.40 -10.09 -12.30
CA ALA A 166 6.67 -9.32 -13.51
C ALA A 166 6.88 -10.20 -14.76
N GLY A 167 7.02 -11.53 -14.61
CA GLY A 167 7.22 -12.49 -15.68
C GLY A 167 8.69 -12.71 -16.06
N LEU A 168 9.60 -12.48 -15.11
CA LEU A 168 11.05 -12.64 -15.28
C LEU A 168 11.59 -13.80 -14.43
N PHE A 169 12.76 -14.31 -14.79
CA PHE A 169 13.43 -15.39 -14.07
C PHE A 169 14.01 -14.91 -12.73
N SER A 170 14.12 -15.86 -11.80
CA SER A 170 14.80 -15.65 -10.50
C SER A 170 16.31 -15.49 -10.70
N ILE A 171 16.94 -14.76 -9.78
CA ILE A 171 18.39 -14.51 -9.72
C ILE A 171 18.97 -14.91 -8.37
#